data_3cd8be4466951f9e8a5db80dd4a3eab8
#
_entry.id   3cd8be4466951f9e8a5db80dd4a3eab8
#
_cell.length_a   1.000
_cell.length_b   1.000
_cell.length_c   1.000
_cell.angle_alpha   90.00
_cell.angle_beta   90.00
_cell.angle_gamma   90.00
#
_symmetry.space_group_name_H-M   'P 1'
#
loop_
_entity.id
_entity.type
_entity.pdbx_description
1 polymer ?
#
loop_
_entity_poly.entity_id
_entity_poly.type
_entity_poly.pdbx_seq_one_letter_code
_entity_poly.pdbx_strand_id
1 'polypeptide(L)'
;MIEMILECIATGSSGNCYILQADTGERLVLDAGISISRLKQAIDFDIKTLRGCLITHHHKDHARCVDELERIGAYVYMPYDIENPKTLKKNYFGGFSVSSFPLDNNNGSFCHTDADGTECPCYGYMIEHEEMGKMLYITDTQYVKWRFKGINHILLGVNYDKEIVDENDTKRSHIYRGHMSIETACRFVSVTDSKCLRNVIMCHLSKSNGDSDNFIVRMEKCVKTANVDVAEAGKKWRLRNNNCPF
;
A
#
# COMPACT_ATOMS: atom_id res chain seq x y z
N MET A 1 14.15 -19.03 11.67
CA MET A 1 12.73 -18.74 11.35
C MET A 1 12.73 -17.99 10.05
N ILE A 2 11.98 -18.48 9.09
CA ILE A 2 11.82 -17.86 7.77
C ILE A 2 10.87 -16.66 7.95
N GLU A 3 11.24 -15.49 7.50
CA GLU A 3 10.45 -14.26 7.70
C GLU A 3 10.62 -13.28 6.54
N MET A 4 9.51 -12.79 6.04
CA MET A 4 9.46 -11.71 5.07
C MET A 4 9.84 -10.38 5.71
N ILE A 5 10.66 -9.58 5.03
CA ILE A 5 10.94 -8.20 5.43
C ILE A 5 10.15 -7.24 4.53
N LEU A 6 9.39 -6.34 5.14
CA LEU A 6 8.87 -5.15 4.47
C LEU A 6 9.78 -3.98 4.82
N GLU A 7 10.31 -3.31 3.80
CA GLU A 7 11.13 -2.10 3.97
C GLU A 7 10.43 -0.89 3.33
N CYS A 8 10.35 0.22 4.04
CA CYS A 8 9.89 1.49 3.51
C CYS A 8 11.08 2.26 2.93
N ILE A 9 11.14 2.43 1.63
CA ILE A 9 12.16 3.23 0.96
C ILE A 9 11.74 4.69 0.92
N ALA A 10 10.45 4.94 0.66
CA ALA A 10 9.84 6.27 0.67
C ALA A 10 8.35 6.15 0.95
N THR A 11 7.75 7.20 1.53
CA THR A 11 6.32 7.31 1.80
C THR A 11 5.87 8.77 1.77
N GLY A 12 4.62 9.00 1.30
CA GLY A 12 3.99 10.31 1.20
C GLY A 12 4.09 10.96 -0.18
N SER A 13 3.56 12.16 -0.33
CA SER A 13 3.42 12.89 -1.61
C SER A 13 4.72 13.22 -2.36
N SER A 14 5.88 12.96 -1.77
CA SER A 14 7.18 13.10 -2.44
C SER A 14 7.65 11.83 -3.13
N GLY A 15 6.99 10.70 -2.87
CA GLY A 15 7.26 9.40 -3.46
C GLY A 15 6.95 8.26 -2.51
N ASN A 16 6.36 7.21 -3.05
CA ASN A 16 6.02 5.98 -2.36
C ASN A 16 6.79 4.82 -2.98
N CYS A 17 7.45 4.05 -2.16
CA CYS A 17 8.15 2.84 -2.57
C CYS A 17 8.40 1.96 -1.37
N TYR A 18 7.94 0.72 -1.44
CA TYR A 18 8.15 -0.28 -0.40
C TYR A 18 8.68 -1.56 -1.05
N ILE A 19 9.47 -2.33 -0.32
CA ILE A 19 10.05 -3.58 -0.82
C ILE A 19 9.68 -4.71 0.14
N LEU A 20 9.03 -5.74 -0.39
CA LEU A 20 8.91 -7.03 0.26
C LEU A 20 10.12 -7.88 -0.15
N GLN A 21 10.86 -8.39 0.81
CA GLN A 21 12.01 -9.26 0.58
C GLN A 21 11.81 -10.58 1.34
N ALA A 22 11.77 -11.67 0.59
CA ALA A 22 11.72 -13.03 1.12
C ALA A 22 13.11 -13.50 1.63
N ASP A 23 13.11 -14.48 2.50
CA ASP A 23 14.35 -15.12 3.01
C ASP A 23 15.20 -15.74 1.88
N THR A 24 14.56 -16.13 0.77
CA THR A 24 15.22 -16.58 -0.46
C THR A 24 15.96 -15.46 -1.21
N GLY A 25 15.80 -14.20 -0.81
CA GLY A 25 16.31 -13.01 -1.50
C GLY A 25 15.40 -12.49 -2.61
N GLU A 26 14.28 -13.15 -2.92
CA GLU A 26 13.29 -12.62 -3.87
C GLU A 26 12.67 -11.33 -3.36
N ARG A 27 12.49 -10.35 -4.27
CA ARG A 27 11.94 -9.02 -3.94
C ARG A 27 10.73 -8.69 -4.80
N LEU A 28 9.74 -8.07 -4.16
CA LEU A 28 8.57 -7.48 -4.82
C LEU A 28 8.49 -6.00 -4.41
N VAL A 29 8.46 -5.11 -5.39
CA VAL A 29 8.35 -3.66 -5.16
C VAL A 29 6.88 -3.25 -5.17
N LEU A 30 6.48 -2.41 -4.24
CA LEU A 30 5.14 -1.80 -4.13
C LEU A 30 5.30 -0.30 -4.35
N ASP A 31 4.80 0.17 -5.46
CA ASP A 31 4.99 1.49 -6.05
C ASP A 31 6.46 1.87 -6.32
N ALA A 32 6.64 2.69 -7.34
CA ALA A 32 7.96 3.13 -7.84
C ALA A 32 8.04 4.67 -7.94
N GLY A 33 7.52 5.37 -6.94
CA GLY A 33 7.42 6.83 -6.88
C GLY A 33 8.74 7.54 -6.57
N ILE A 34 9.88 6.88 -6.72
CA ILE A 34 11.22 7.38 -6.44
C ILE A 34 12.09 7.37 -7.70
N SER A 35 13.31 7.90 -7.62
CA SER A 35 14.26 7.78 -8.73
C SER A 35 14.75 6.34 -8.87
N ILE A 36 15.02 5.92 -10.12
CA ILE A 36 15.56 4.59 -10.41
C ILE A 36 16.89 4.33 -9.71
N SER A 37 17.72 5.37 -9.51
CA SER A 37 18.99 5.24 -8.77
C SER A 37 18.76 4.85 -7.32
N ARG A 38 17.76 5.47 -6.66
CA ARG A 38 17.41 5.17 -5.27
C ARG A 38 16.82 3.76 -5.14
N LEU A 39 15.98 3.36 -6.11
CA LEU A 39 15.44 1.99 -6.13
C LEU A 39 16.55 0.95 -6.33
N LYS A 40 17.48 1.18 -7.28
CA LYS A 40 18.62 0.30 -7.49
C LYS A 40 19.51 0.14 -6.24
N GLN A 41 19.73 1.23 -5.53
CA GLN A 41 20.45 1.19 -4.24
C GLN A 41 19.71 0.35 -3.21
N ALA A 42 18.39 0.49 -3.10
CA ALA A 42 17.58 -0.24 -2.14
C ALA A 42 17.54 -1.77 -2.42
N ILE A 43 17.78 -2.19 -3.65
CA ILE A 43 17.89 -3.61 -4.01
C ILE A 43 19.36 -4.06 -4.22
N ASP A 44 20.32 -3.33 -3.69
CA ASP A 44 21.77 -3.61 -3.79
C ASP A 44 22.25 -3.77 -5.24
N PHE A 45 21.62 -3.08 -6.20
CA PHE A 45 21.84 -3.19 -7.64
C PHE A 45 21.57 -4.59 -8.23
N ASP A 46 21.00 -5.50 -7.45
CA ASP A 46 20.68 -6.86 -7.90
C ASP A 46 19.26 -6.94 -8.47
N ILE A 47 19.13 -6.56 -9.74
CA ILE A 47 17.87 -6.62 -10.49
C ILE A 47 17.35 -8.05 -10.62
N LYS A 48 18.22 -9.07 -10.55
CA LYS A 48 17.82 -10.48 -10.70
C LYS A 48 16.95 -10.98 -9.56
N THR A 49 17.03 -10.34 -8.38
CA THR A 49 16.17 -10.67 -7.24
C THR A 49 14.76 -10.08 -7.36
N LEU A 50 14.59 -9.06 -8.21
CA LEU A 50 13.31 -8.39 -8.41
C LEU A 50 12.36 -9.28 -9.24
N ARG A 51 11.27 -9.74 -8.62
CA ARG A 51 10.25 -10.57 -9.26
C ARG A 51 9.17 -9.73 -9.94
N GLY A 52 8.97 -8.50 -9.51
CA GLY A 52 8.05 -7.55 -10.11
C GLY A 52 7.94 -6.25 -9.34
N CYS A 53 7.25 -5.30 -9.95
CA CYS A 53 6.86 -4.03 -9.35
C CYS A 53 5.35 -3.86 -9.54
N LEU A 54 4.62 -3.67 -8.45
CA LEU A 54 3.17 -3.44 -8.47
C LEU A 54 2.91 -1.94 -8.36
N ILE A 55 2.18 -1.37 -9.31
CA ILE A 55 1.86 0.06 -9.32
C ILE A 55 0.38 0.24 -9.05
N THR A 56 0.03 1.03 -8.05
CA THR A 56 -1.35 1.29 -7.64
C THR A 56 -2.09 2.19 -8.62
N HIS A 57 -1.43 3.25 -9.11
CA HIS A 57 -1.95 4.21 -10.08
C HIS A 57 -0.81 5.03 -10.73
N HIS A 58 -1.15 5.88 -11.71
CA HIS A 58 -0.16 6.54 -12.58
C HIS A 58 0.48 7.82 -12.03
N HIS A 59 0.09 8.33 -10.86
CA HIS A 59 0.68 9.54 -10.31
C HIS A 59 2.20 9.40 -10.07
N LYS A 60 2.94 10.49 -10.26
CA LYS A 60 4.42 10.49 -10.20
C LYS A 60 4.99 10.01 -8.86
N ASP A 61 4.30 10.25 -7.77
CA ASP A 61 4.72 9.77 -6.45
C ASP A 61 4.46 8.27 -6.23
N HIS A 62 3.87 7.58 -7.22
CA HIS A 62 3.69 6.14 -7.25
C HIS A 62 4.35 5.45 -8.45
N ALA A 63 4.48 6.12 -9.60
CA ALA A 63 4.93 5.53 -10.87
C ALA A 63 6.15 6.22 -11.49
N ARG A 64 6.92 7.01 -10.75
CA ARG A 64 7.97 7.89 -11.27
C ARG A 64 9.03 7.20 -12.11
N CYS A 65 9.47 6.02 -11.76
CA CYS A 65 10.55 5.32 -12.47
C CYS A 65 10.06 4.04 -13.19
N VAL A 66 8.79 3.97 -13.56
CA VAL A 66 8.21 2.83 -14.27
C VAL A 66 8.94 2.59 -15.60
N ASP A 67 9.06 3.62 -16.45
CA ASP A 67 9.73 3.51 -17.75
C ASP A 67 11.17 3.00 -17.64
N GLU A 68 11.89 3.45 -16.60
CA GLU A 68 13.27 3.00 -16.37
C GLU A 68 13.33 1.56 -15.87
N LEU A 69 12.34 1.12 -15.06
CA LEU A 69 12.23 -0.26 -14.63
C LEU A 69 11.99 -1.19 -15.81
N GLU A 70 11.07 -0.85 -16.72
CA GLU A 70 10.80 -1.62 -17.92
C GLU A 70 12.02 -1.70 -18.84
N ARG A 71 12.75 -0.57 -19.05
CA ARG A 71 13.96 -0.55 -19.86
C ARG A 71 15.08 -1.45 -19.33
N ILE A 72 15.13 -1.70 -18.03
CA ILE A 72 16.10 -2.63 -17.43
C ILE A 72 15.58 -4.07 -17.35
N GLY A 73 14.38 -4.33 -17.91
CA GLY A 73 13.78 -5.66 -18.00
C GLY A 73 13.05 -6.11 -16.74
N ALA A 74 12.72 -5.19 -15.80
CA ALA A 74 11.87 -5.51 -14.67
C ALA A 74 10.42 -5.65 -15.13
N TYR A 75 9.70 -6.62 -14.58
CA TYR A 75 8.28 -6.76 -14.85
C TYR A 75 7.48 -5.78 -14.00
N VAL A 76 6.77 -4.85 -14.63
CA VAL A 76 5.88 -3.89 -13.99
C VAL A 76 4.43 -4.30 -14.21
N TYR A 77 3.63 -4.35 -13.14
CA TYR A 77 2.23 -4.71 -13.17
C TYR A 77 1.36 -3.50 -12.81
N MET A 78 0.61 -3.04 -13.80
CA MET A 78 -0.31 -1.90 -13.72
C MET A 78 -1.72 -2.37 -14.12
N PRO A 79 -2.62 -2.65 -13.16
CA PRO A 79 -3.96 -3.17 -13.45
C PRO A 79 -4.83 -2.24 -14.31
N TYR A 80 -4.58 -0.95 -14.25
CA TYR A 80 -5.33 0.07 -15.00
C TYR A 80 -5.01 0.07 -16.52
N ASP A 81 -3.90 -0.53 -16.94
CA ASP A 81 -3.52 -0.66 -18.35
C ASP A 81 -4.08 -1.95 -18.99
N ILE A 82 -4.77 -2.77 -18.21
CA ILE A 82 -5.31 -4.03 -18.68
C ILE A 82 -6.76 -3.85 -19.10
N GLU A 83 -7.10 -4.20 -20.34
CA GLU A 83 -8.48 -4.25 -20.79
C GLU A 83 -9.32 -5.18 -19.89
N ASN A 84 -10.38 -4.62 -19.30
CA ASN A 84 -11.33 -5.34 -18.44
C ASN A 84 -10.77 -5.86 -17.10
N PRO A 85 -10.31 -4.97 -16.20
CA PRO A 85 -9.70 -5.33 -14.89
C PRO A 85 -10.69 -5.92 -13.86
N LYS A 86 -11.97 -6.10 -14.24
CA LYS A 86 -13.05 -6.59 -13.34
C LYS A 86 -12.90 -8.03 -12.88
N THR A 87 -12.01 -8.80 -13.48
CA THR A 87 -11.68 -10.15 -13.01
C THR A 87 -10.44 -10.08 -12.12
N LEU A 88 -10.63 -10.36 -10.84
CA LEU A 88 -9.55 -10.59 -9.87
C LEU A 88 -8.70 -11.80 -10.32
N LYS A 89 -7.84 -11.59 -11.31
CA LYS A 89 -6.89 -12.62 -11.73
C LYS A 89 -5.76 -12.67 -10.73
N LYS A 90 -5.47 -13.86 -10.26
CA LYS A 90 -4.29 -14.12 -9.44
C LYS A 90 -3.07 -14.16 -10.35
N ASN A 91 -2.11 -13.28 -10.10
CA ASN A 91 -0.83 -13.22 -10.82
C ASN A 91 0.27 -13.75 -9.92
N TYR A 92 1.33 -14.30 -10.51
CA TYR A 92 2.44 -14.90 -9.77
C TYR A 92 3.75 -14.19 -10.13
N PHE A 93 4.51 -13.83 -9.09
CA PHE A 93 5.79 -13.13 -9.17
C PHE A 93 6.81 -13.88 -8.29
N GLY A 94 7.46 -14.90 -8.85
CA GLY A 94 8.24 -15.83 -8.05
C GLY A 94 7.36 -16.54 -7.00
N GLY A 95 7.74 -16.47 -5.73
CA GLY A 95 6.96 -17.01 -4.61
C GLY A 95 5.73 -16.16 -4.22
N PHE A 96 5.58 -14.95 -4.77
CA PHE A 96 4.45 -14.08 -4.46
C PHE A 96 3.24 -14.38 -5.35
N SER A 97 2.08 -14.43 -4.75
CA SER A 97 0.79 -14.50 -5.41
C SER A 97 0.02 -13.20 -5.14
N VAL A 98 -0.40 -12.53 -6.19
CA VAL A 98 -0.95 -11.17 -6.15
C VAL A 98 -2.33 -11.14 -6.79
N SER A 99 -3.30 -10.56 -6.09
CA SER A 99 -4.63 -10.23 -6.62
C SER A 99 -4.84 -8.73 -6.47
N SER A 100 -5.08 -8.03 -7.59
CA SER A 100 -5.46 -6.62 -7.59
C SER A 100 -6.97 -6.46 -7.45
N PHE A 101 -7.41 -5.36 -6.84
CA PHE A 101 -8.83 -5.00 -6.74
C PHE A 101 -8.99 -3.48 -6.89
N PRO A 102 -10.06 -3.02 -7.58
CA PRO A 102 -10.27 -1.60 -7.77
C PRO A 102 -10.64 -0.90 -6.45
N LEU A 103 -10.10 0.29 -6.27
CA LEU A 103 -10.43 1.20 -5.18
C LEU A 103 -11.51 2.19 -5.65
N ASP A 104 -12.67 1.63 -5.96
CA ASP A 104 -13.83 2.32 -6.50
C ASP A 104 -14.98 2.37 -5.46
N ASN A 105 -15.92 3.27 -5.69
CA ASN A 105 -17.15 3.37 -4.92
C ASN A 105 -18.19 2.33 -5.37
N ASN A 106 -19.36 2.32 -4.71
CA ASN A 106 -20.44 1.38 -5.04
C ASN A 106 -21.06 1.60 -6.43
N ASN A 107 -20.82 2.76 -7.05
CA ASN A 107 -21.28 3.08 -8.41
C ASN A 107 -20.23 2.75 -9.47
N GLY A 108 -19.05 2.25 -9.09
CA GLY A 108 -17.96 1.88 -9.98
C GLY A 108 -17.00 3.03 -10.33
N SER A 109 -17.19 4.24 -9.77
CA SER A 109 -16.26 5.36 -9.94
C SER A 109 -15.08 5.23 -9.00
N PHE A 110 -13.87 5.50 -9.48
CA PHE A 110 -12.66 5.48 -8.65
C PHE A 110 -12.70 6.59 -7.58
N CYS A 111 -12.13 6.29 -6.42
CA CYS A 111 -12.12 7.19 -5.27
C CYS A 111 -10.96 8.19 -5.31
N HIS A 112 -10.11 8.12 -6.32
CA HIS A 112 -8.98 9.02 -6.54
C HIS A 112 -9.18 9.84 -7.81
N THR A 113 -8.58 11.04 -7.88
CA THR A 113 -8.74 11.95 -9.02
C THR A 113 -7.41 12.60 -9.40
N ASP A 114 -7.25 12.86 -10.68
CA ASP A 114 -6.19 13.70 -11.22
C ASP A 114 -6.36 15.17 -10.81
N ALA A 115 -5.35 15.98 -11.09
CA ALA A 115 -5.34 17.40 -10.75
C ALA A 115 -6.46 18.21 -11.46
N ASP A 116 -6.93 17.75 -12.61
CA ASP A 116 -8.05 18.34 -13.37
C ASP A 116 -9.43 17.85 -12.88
N GLY A 117 -9.47 16.93 -11.90
CA GLY A 117 -10.67 16.37 -11.32
C GLY A 117 -11.22 15.14 -12.06
N THR A 118 -10.55 14.63 -13.08
CA THR A 118 -10.90 13.37 -13.73
C THR A 118 -10.62 12.18 -12.81
N GLU A 119 -11.35 11.07 -13.01
CA GLU A 119 -11.12 9.85 -12.23
C GLU A 119 -9.74 9.26 -12.54
N CYS A 120 -8.99 8.98 -11.49
CA CYS A 120 -7.72 8.24 -11.57
C CYS A 120 -7.94 6.78 -11.17
N PRO A 121 -7.83 5.83 -12.11
CA PRO A 121 -7.91 4.41 -11.78
C PRO A 121 -6.85 4.00 -10.76
N CYS A 122 -7.29 3.62 -9.56
CA CYS A 122 -6.42 3.23 -8.46
C CYS A 122 -6.78 1.82 -7.97
N TYR A 123 -5.76 1.01 -7.69
CA TYR A 123 -5.92 -0.40 -7.30
C TYR A 123 -5.19 -0.70 -6.00
N GLY A 124 -5.86 -1.46 -5.14
CA GLY A 124 -5.23 -2.13 -4.02
C GLY A 124 -4.77 -3.54 -4.39
N TYR A 125 -3.90 -4.10 -3.57
CA TYR A 125 -3.34 -5.44 -3.77
C TYR A 125 -3.53 -6.32 -2.54
N MET A 126 -3.95 -7.56 -2.75
CA MET A 126 -3.79 -8.65 -1.80
C MET A 126 -2.61 -9.49 -2.26
N ILE A 127 -1.58 -9.56 -1.44
CA ILE A 127 -0.31 -10.23 -1.71
C ILE A 127 -0.20 -11.41 -0.74
N GLU A 128 0.05 -12.60 -1.27
CA GLU A 128 0.23 -13.80 -0.46
C GLU A 128 1.62 -14.38 -0.69
N HIS A 129 2.28 -14.78 0.38
CA HIS A 129 3.55 -15.51 0.37
C HIS A 129 3.60 -16.45 1.58
N GLU A 130 4.26 -17.62 1.44
CA GLU A 130 4.32 -18.61 2.51
C GLU A 130 4.95 -18.08 3.82
N GLU A 131 5.91 -17.18 3.72
CA GLU A 131 6.62 -16.59 4.86
C GLU A 131 5.77 -15.60 5.66
N MET A 132 4.88 -14.85 5.01
CA MET A 132 4.10 -13.78 5.66
C MET A 132 2.60 -14.04 5.74
N GLY A 133 2.07 -15.00 4.98
CA GLY A 133 0.63 -15.16 4.79
C GLY A 133 0.07 -14.10 3.85
N LYS A 134 -1.04 -13.46 4.23
CA LYS A 134 -1.77 -12.48 3.41
C LYS A 134 -1.50 -11.06 3.87
N MET A 135 -1.09 -10.20 2.94
CA MET A 135 -0.91 -8.78 3.15
C MET A 135 -1.84 -7.97 2.24
N LEU A 136 -2.45 -6.92 2.77
CA LEU A 136 -3.12 -5.88 1.98
C LEU A 136 -2.19 -4.69 1.80
N TYR A 137 -2.08 -4.20 0.57
CA TYR A 137 -1.52 -2.90 0.25
C TYR A 137 -2.60 -2.01 -0.38
N ILE A 138 -2.93 -0.91 0.27
CA ILE A 138 -4.02 0.00 -0.09
C ILE A 138 -3.54 1.42 0.15
N THR A 139 -3.57 2.28 -0.86
CA THR A 139 -3.23 3.70 -0.75
C THR A 139 -4.15 4.53 -1.65
N ASP A 140 -4.18 5.82 -1.45
CA ASP A 140 -4.88 6.82 -2.28
C ASP A 140 -6.33 6.45 -2.63
N THR A 141 -7.10 6.28 -1.57
CA THR A 141 -8.54 6.07 -1.63
C THR A 141 -9.22 6.67 -0.41
N GLN A 142 -10.45 7.15 -0.57
CA GLN A 142 -11.25 7.65 0.56
C GLN A 142 -11.71 6.55 1.51
N TYR A 143 -12.01 5.37 0.96
CA TYR A 143 -12.48 4.22 1.72
C TYR A 143 -12.31 2.93 0.90
N VAL A 144 -12.51 1.78 1.55
CA VAL A 144 -12.46 0.46 0.93
C VAL A 144 -13.82 -0.21 1.08
N LYS A 145 -14.50 -0.50 -0.05
CA LYS A 145 -15.79 -1.21 -0.05
C LYS A 145 -15.68 -2.72 0.20
N TRP A 146 -14.50 -3.27 -0.08
CA TRP A 146 -14.23 -4.70 0.01
C TRP A 146 -14.10 -5.19 1.44
N ARG A 147 -14.44 -6.44 1.67
CA ARG A 147 -14.26 -7.13 2.94
C ARG A 147 -13.26 -8.27 2.78
N PHE A 148 -12.27 -8.31 3.64
CA PHE A 148 -11.20 -9.29 3.59
C PHE A 148 -11.22 -10.17 4.83
N LYS A 149 -10.80 -11.44 4.66
CA LYS A 149 -10.72 -12.41 5.76
C LYS A 149 -9.34 -13.05 5.80
N GLY A 150 -8.87 -13.37 7.01
CA GLY A 150 -7.60 -14.05 7.21
C GLY A 150 -6.38 -13.22 6.80
N ILE A 151 -6.46 -11.89 6.95
CA ILE A 151 -5.36 -10.98 6.67
C ILE A 151 -4.36 -11.00 7.83
N ASN A 152 -3.07 -11.12 7.49
CA ASN A 152 -1.98 -11.12 8.45
C ASN A 152 -1.33 -9.73 8.60
N HIS A 153 -1.27 -8.97 7.50
CA HIS A 153 -0.63 -7.66 7.50
C HIS A 153 -1.40 -6.66 6.64
N ILE A 154 -1.40 -5.40 7.06
CA ILE A 154 -2.03 -4.30 6.33
C ILE A 154 -1.01 -3.17 6.21
N LEU A 155 -0.71 -2.74 4.98
CA LEU A 155 -0.05 -1.48 4.64
C LEU A 155 -1.13 -0.56 4.07
N LEU A 156 -1.50 0.49 4.82
CA LEU A 156 -2.67 1.30 4.54
C LEU A 156 -2.33 2.78 4.46
N GLY A 157 -2.67 3.42 3.35
CA GLY A 157 -2.62 4.87 3.22
C GLY A 157 -3.60 5.55 4.17
N VAL A 158 -3.07 6.31 5.13
CA VAL A 158 -3.84 7.10 6.08
C VAL A 158 -3.29 8.52 6.04
N ASN A 159 -3.97 9.40 5.34
CA ASN A 159 -3.37 10.67 4.96
C ASN A 159 -3.62 11.79 5.96
N TYR A 160 -4.83 11.90 6.54
CA TYR A 160 -5.22 13.08 7.30
C TYR A 160 -6.13 12.78 8.48
N ASP A 161 -6.15 13.73 9.42
CA ASP A 161 -7.17 13.85 10.46
C ASP A 161 -8.13 14.99 10.10
N LYS A 162 -9.44 14.74 10.14
CA LYS A 162 -10.47 15.74 9.86
C LYS A 162 -10.44 16.92 10.83
N GLU A 163 -9.95 16.69 12.05
CA GLU A 163 -9.86 17.71 13.09
C GLU A 163 -8.67 18.66 12.86
N ILE A 164 -7.65 18.24 12.06
CA ILE A 164 -6.44 19.04 11.77
C ILE A 164 -6.57 19.82 10.47
N VAL A 165 -7.38 19.32 9.51
CA VAL A 165 -7.51 19.97 8.19
C VAL A 165 -8.14 21.36 8.34
N ASP A 166 -7.39 22.40 7.96
CA ASP A 166 -7.88 23.77 7.95
C ASP A 166 -9.11 23.90 7.06
N GLU A 167 -10.18 24.49 7.61
CA GLU A 167 -11.43 24.72 6.88
C GLU A 167 -11.28 25.68 5.68
N ASN A 168 -10.24 26.51 5.69
CA ASN A 168 -9.90 27.46 4.65
C ASN A 168 -8.86 26.94 3.64
N ASP A 169 -8.37 25.69 3.78
CA ASP A 169 -7.42 25.12 2.83
C ASP A 169 -8.09 24.94 1.47
N THR A 170 -7.57 25.62 0.45
CA THR A 170 -8.04 25.51 -0.93
C THR A 170 -7.90 24.10 -1.51
N LYS A 171 -7.02 23.26 -0.94
CA LYS A 171 -6.81 21.86 -1.31
C LYS A 171 -7.71 20.89 -0.54
N ARG A 172 -8.55 21.36 0.38
CA ARG A 172 -9.43 20.52 1.21
C ARG A 172 -10.27 19.53 0.40
N SER A 173 -10.83 19.97 -0.72
CA SER A 173 -11.63 19.10 -1.59
C SER A 173 -10.82 17.97 -2.21
N HIS A 174 -9.57 18.22 -2.57
CA HIS A 174 -8.64 17.22 -3.10
C HIS A 174 -8.21 16.23 -2.01
N ILE A 175 -7.89 16.72 -0.80
CA ILE A 175 -7.56 15.87 0.35
C ILE A 175 -8.71 14.89 0.63
N TYR A 176 -9.94 15.37 0.69
CA TYR A 176 -11.11 14.53 0.99
C TYR A 176 -11.51 13.57 -0.12
N ARG A 177 -11.23 13.90 -1.40
CA ARG A 177 -11.61 13.08 -2.55
C ARG A 177 -10.58 12.01 -2.94
N GLY A 178 -9.36 12.13 -2.50
CA GLY A 178 -8.29 11.21 -2.92
C GLY A 178 -7.73 10.35 -1.81
N HIS A 179 -8.02 10.68 -0.54
CA HIS A 179 -7.26 10.12 0.57
C HIS A 179 -8.15 9.67 1.73
N MET A 180 -7.63 8.78 2.55
CA MET A 180 -8.35 8.21 3.70
C MET A 180 -8.04 8.96 4.98
N SER A 181 -9.08 9.34 5.72
CA SER A 181 -8.90 9.86 7.07
C SER A 181 -8.62 8.76 8.07
N ILE A 182 -8.02 9.13 9.22
CA ILE A 182 -7.76 8.17 10.31
C ILE A 182 -9.07 7.51 10.81
N GLU A 183 -10.20 8.22 10.86
CA GLU A 183 -11.48 7.64 11.28
C GLU A 183 -11.95 6.54 10.32
N THR A 184 -11.82 6.78 9.01
CA THR A 184 -12.20 5.80 7.99
C THR A 184 -11.28 4.59 8.02
N ALA A 185 -9.98 4.82 8.19
CA ALA A 185 -8.97 3.78 8.35
C ALA A 185 -9.26 2.89 9.57
N CYS A 186 -9.55 3.48 10.71
CA CYS A 186 -9.94 2.77 11.93
C CYS A 186 -11.17 1.88 11.71
N ARG A 187 -12.20 2.38 11.04
CA ARG A 187 -13.39 1.57 10.70
C ARG A 187 -13.06 0.40 9.79
N PHE A 188 -12.23 0.62 8.76
CA PHE A 188 -11.80 -0.44 7.84
C PHE A 188 -11.01 -1.52 8.57
N VAL A 189 -10.03 -1.12 9.39
CA VAL A 189 -9.18 -2.05 10.14
C VAL A 189 -10.01 -2.82 11.17
N SER A 190 -10.91 -2.17 11.91
CA SER A 190 -11.77 -2.84 12.91
C SER A 190 -12.61 -3.98 12.33
N VAL A 191 -13.11 -3.85 11.09
CA VAL A 191 -13.90 -4.90 10.44
C VAL A 191 -13.05 -5.95 9.73
N THR A 192 -11.77 -5.67 9.51
CA THR A 192 -10.79 -6.60 8.92
C THR A 192 -10.01 -7.34 10.02
N ASP A 193 -9.98 -6.79 11.25
CA ASP A 193 -9.27 -7.37 12.38
C ASP A 193 -9.76 -8.77 12.71
N SER A 194 -8.81 -9.66 12.92
CA SER A 194 -9.05 -11.05 13.25
C SER A 194 -7.85 -11.60 14.05
N LYS A 195 -7.97 -12.82 14.55
CA LYS A 195 -6.85 -13.51 15.22
C LYS A 195 -5.60 -13.67 14.35
N CYS A 196 -5.74 -13.51 13.02
CA CYS A 196 -4.64 -13.62 12.07
C CYS A 196 -3.85 -12.32 11.93
N LEU A 197 -4.46 -11.15 12.19
CA LEU A 197 -3.83 -9.84 12.00
C LEU A 197 -2.67 -9.64 12.96
N ARG A 198 -1.51 -9.27 12.40
CA ARG A 198 -0.23 -9.10 13.13
C ARG A 198 0.31 -7.69 13.06
N ASN A 199 0.19 -7.04 11.90
CA ASN A 199 0.70 -5.69 11.71
C ASN A 199 -0.31 -4.84 10.94
N VAL A 200 -0.49 -3.61 11.41
CA VAL A 200 -1.14 -2.51 10.69
C VAL A 200 -0.11 -1.40 10.59
N ILE A 201 0.37 -1.16 9.36
CA ILE A 201 1.37 -0.15 9.06
C ILE A 201 0.67 0.95 8.28
N MET A 202 0.55 2.12 8.87
CA MET A 202 -0.03 3.30 8.22
C MET A 202 1.04 3.99 7.37
N CYS A 203 0.70 4.35 6.15
CA CYS A 203 1.61 5.00 5.20
C CYS A 203 0.94 6.20 4.52
N HIS A 204 1.69 6.90 3.69
CA HIS A 204 1.21 8.06 2.93
C HIS A 204 0.61 9.18 3.81
N LEU A 205 1.18 9.42 4.99
CA LEU A 205 0.70 10.47 5.89
C LEU A 205 1.02 11.86 5.32
N SER A 206 0.05 12.78 5.43
CA SER A 206 0.28 14.20 5.14
C SER A 206 1.13 14.84 6.24
N LYS A 207 2.16 15.56 5.85
CA LYS A 207 3.02 16.29 6.81
C LYS A 207 2.30 17.44 7.52
N SER A 208 1.28 18.01 6.90
CA SER A 208 0.52 19.14 7.44
C SER A 208 -0.78 18.74 8.12
N ASN A 209 -1.37 17.61 7.71
CA ASN A 209 -2.71 17.21 8.12
C ASN A 209 -2.75 15.87 8.87
N GLY A 210 -1.57 15.31 9.20
CA GLY A 210 -1.44 14.05 9.93
C GLY A 210 -0.54 14.21 11.16
N ASP A 211 -0.86 13.47 12.20
CA ASP A 211 -0.08 13.34 13.43
C ASP A 211 0.17 11.85 13.66
N SER A 212 1.41 11.41 13.44
CA SER A 212 1.77 9.99 13.51
C SER A 212 1.51 9.38 14.88
N ASP A 213 1.81 10.09 15.96
CA ASP A 213 1.65 9.58 17.33
C ASP A 213 0.17 9.44 17.68
N ASN A 214 -0.65 10.44 17.32
CA ASN A 214 -2.09 10.38 17.50
C ASN A 214 -2.71 9.27 16.64
N PHE A 215 -2.21 9.07 15.40
CA PHE A 215 -2.72 8.00 14.51
C PHE A 215 -2.42 6.61 15.09
N ILE A 216 -1.23 6.39 15.64
CA ILE A 216 -0.89 5.13 16.32
C ILE A 216 -1.86 4.88 17.47
N VAL A 217 -2.02 5.85 18.39
CA VAL A 217 -2.91 5.71 19.56
C VAL A 217 -4.36 5.43 19.16
N ARG A 218 -4.84 6.05 18.09
CA ARG A 218 -6.22 5.83 17.60
C ARG A 218 -6.38 4.47 16.93
N MET A 219 -5.40 4.04 16.14
CA MET A 219 -5.43 2.75 15.45
C MET A 219 -5.27 1.59 16.42
N GLU A 220 -4.44 1.71 17.47
CA GLU A 220 -4.29 0.69 18.50
C GLU A 220 -5.62 0.35 19.20
N LYS A 221 -6.51 1.35 19.36
CA LYS A 221 -7.85 1.12 19.93
C LYS A 221 -8.78 0.33 18.99
N CYS A 222 -8.40 0.20 17.72
CA CYS A 222 -9.20 -0.46 16.70
C CYS A 222 -8.80 -1.92 16.43
N VAL A 223 -7.67 -2.36 16.98
CA VAL A 223 -7.14 -3.72 16.83
C VAL A 223 -7.05 -4.42 18.17
N LYS A 224 -7.09 -5.76 18.18
CA LYS A 224 -7.03 -6.56 19.43
C LYS A 224 -5.61 -6.90 19.83
N THR A 225 -4.79 -7.33 18.86
CA THR A 225 -3.46 -7.89 19.12
C THR A 225 -2.42 -7.51 18.08
N ALA A 226 -2.80 -6.81 17.02
CA ALA A 226 -1.88 -6.41 15.98
C ALA A 226 -0.96 -5.30 16.45
N ASN A 227 0.30 -5.33 16.03
CA ASN A 227 1.20 -4.21 16.17
C ASN A 227 0.78 -3.09 15.22
N VAL A 228 0.80 -1.86 15.70
CA VAL A 228 0.48 -0.66 14.92
C VAL A 228 1.73 0.17 14.78
N ASP A 229 2.01 0.66 13.58
CA ASP A 229 3.14 1.54 13.30
C ASP A 229 2.84 2.48 12.14
N VAL A 230 3.70 3.48 11.95
CA VAL A 230 3.68 4.42 10.83
C VAL A 230 4.94 4.22 10.00
N ALA A 231 4.75 4.17 8.67
CA ALA A 231 5.84 4.02 7.73
C ALA A 231 6.68 5.30 7.66
N GLU A 232 7.98 5.11 7.76
CA GLU A 232 9.01 6.12 7.59
C GLU A 232 10.15 5.55 6.75
N ALA A 233 10.80 6.37 5.96
CA ALA A 233 11.92 5.93 5.12
C ALA A 233 13.03 5.29 5.96
N GLY A 234 13.44 4.08 5.59
CA GLY A 234 14.45 3.27 6.28
C GLY A 234 13.89 2.31 7.34
N LYS A 235 12.62 2.44 7.75
CA LYS A 235 12.00 1.46 8.66
C LYS A 235 11.82 0.12 7.98
N LYS A 236 11.96 -0.96 8.79
CA LYS A 236 11.78 -2.37 8.38
C LYS A 236 10.87 -3.09 9.35
N TRP A 237 9.99 -3.92 8.83
CA TRP A 237 9.10 -4.78 9.60
C TRP A 237 9.31 -6.24 9.21
N ARG A 238 9.29 -7.10 10.22
CA ARG A 238 9.30 -8.55 10.03
C ARG A 238 7.87 -9.07 9.93
N LEU A 239 7.53 -9.58 8.78
CA LEU A 239 6.20 -10.13 8.50
C LEU A 239 6.25 -11.65 8.61
N ARG A 240 5.46 -12.23 9.51
CA ARG A 240 5.45 -13.67 9.77
C ARG A 240 4.09 -14.27 9.47
N ASN A 241 4.11 -15.42 8.81
CA ASN A 241 2.94 -16.27 8.70
C ASN A 241 2.83 -17.12 9.97
N ASN A 242 2.10 -16.61 10.95
CA ASN A 242 1.68 -17.48 12.03
C ASN A 242 0.38 -18.15 11.56
N ASN A 243 0.44 -19.42 11.17
CA ASN A 243 -0.72 -20.20 10.79
C ASN A 243 -1.87 -19.86 11.72
N CYS A 244 -2.89 -19.18 11.19
CA CYS A 244 -4.11 -18.91 11.93
C CYS A 244 -4.81 -20.25 12.06
N PRO A 245 -5.03 -20.80 13.25
CA PRO A 245 -5.87 -22.00 13.38
C PRO A 245 -7.26 -21.63 12.85
N PHE A 246 -7.80 -22.46 11.99
CA PHE A 246 -9.13 -22.35 11.39
C PHE A 246 -10.22 -22.16 12.44
#